data_c420ab641a031ca5fca94f6cbb441174
#
_entry.id   c420ab641a031ca5fca94f6cbb441174
#
_cell.length_a   1.000
_cell.length_b   1.000
_cell.length_c   1.000
_cell.angle_alpha   90.00
_cell.angle_beta   90.00
_cell.angle_gamma   90.00
#
_symmetry.space_group_name_H-M   'P 1'
#
loop_
_entity.id
_entity.type
_entity.pdbx_description
1 polymer ?
#
loop_
_entity_poly.entity_id
_entity_poly.type
_entity_poly.pdbx_seq_one_letter_code
_entity_poly.pdbx_strand_id
1 'polypeptide(L)'
;MAKQPSLERHWCSELVAIINVTRRGLAESIPGNLEEIGGRSALVLSESPLPLGSRVHIACRSHVLKGSTTRCEFHRALGYFLEIELAPASRWSRRWFLPQHFLPRREFQLMLSA
;
A
#
# COMPACT_ATOMS: atom_id res chain seq x y z
N MET A 1 -7.52 8.05 25.75
CA MET A 1 -6.55 7.41 24.88
C MET A 1 -6.59 8.00 23.48
N ALA A 2 -5.44 8.35 22.96
CA ALA A 2 -5.39 8.93 21.63
C ALA A 2 -5.75 7.88 20.58
N LYS A 3 -6.58 8.25 19.64
CA LYS A 3 -6.82 7.43 18.46
C LYS A 3 -5.52 7.28 17.70
N GLN A 4 -5.37 6.19 17.00
CA GLN A 4 -4.25 5.98 16.10
C GLN A 4 -4.71 6.28 14.68
N PRO A 5 -4.71 7.57 14.26
CA PRO A 5 -5.19 7.94 12.93
C PRO A 5 -4.40 7.25 11.83
N SER A 6 -3.17 6.81 12.17
CA SER A 6 -2.31 6.10 11.25
C SER A 6 -2.82 4.72 10.85
N LEU A 7 -3.81 4.17 11.56
CA LEU A 7 -4.44 2.90 11.17
C LEU A 7 -5.53 3.10 10.13
N GLU A 8 -6.01 4.31 9.97
CA GLU A 8 -7.04 4.61 8.99
C GLU A 8 -6.42 4.62 7.59
N ARG A 9 -7.02 3.87 6.68
CA ARG A 9 -6.61 3.83 5.28
C ARG A 9 -7.75 4.34 4.40
N HIS A 10 -7.36 4.96 3.29
CA HIS A 10 -8.27 5.50 2.30
C HIS A 10 -8.19 4.66 1.03
N TRP A 11 -9.27 4.62 0.28
CA TRP A 11 -9.30 3.88 -0.97
C TRP A 11 -8.61 4.64 -2.09
N CYS A 12 -8.01 3.89 -2.98
CA CYS A 12 -7.41 4.44 -4.19
C CYS A 12 -7.29 3.31 -5.21
N SER A 13 -6.80 3.61 -6.37
CA SER A 13 -6.47 2.61 -7.37
C SER A 13 -5.39 3.17 -8.28
N GLU A 14 -4.19 2.70 -8.10
CA GLU A 14 -3.06 3.13 -8.91
C GLU A 14 -2.16 1.96 -9.24
N LEU A 15 -1.83 1.81 -10.51
CA LEU A 15 -0.86 0.80 -10.94
C LEU A 15 0.50 1.15 -10.37
N VAL A 16 1.16 0.16 -9.78
CA VAL A 16 2.46 0.33 -9.14
C VAL A 16 3.38 -0.81 -9.53
N ALA A 17 4.67 -0.61 -9.29
CA ALA A 17 5.66 -1.69 -9.37
C ALA A 17 6.05 -2.07 -7.94
N ILE A 18 5.98 -3.36 -7.65
CA ILE A 18 6.38 -3.91 -6.36
C ILE A 18 7.78 -4.48 -6.54
N ILE A 19 8.75 -3.90 -5.86
CA ILE A 19 10.15 -4.31 -5.98
C ILE A 19 10.59 -4.97 -4.69
N ASN A 20 10.91 -6.26 -4.77
CA ASN A 20 11.41 -6.99 -3.62
C ASN A 20 12.89 -6.67 -3.41
N VAL A 21 13.23 -6.14 -2.25
CA VAL A 21 14.61 -5.73 -1.94
C VAL A 21 15.32 -6.87 -1.24
N THR A 22 16.35 -7.40 -1.88
CA THR A 22 17.18 -8.47 -1.30
C THR A 22 18.49 -7.92 -0.77
N ARG A 23 19.25 -8.77 -0.07
CA ARG A 23 20.57 -8.39 0.42
C ARG A 23 21.54 -8.01 -0.70
N ARG A 24 21.30 -8.51 -1.91
CA ARG A 24 22.12 -8.24 -3.09
C ARG A 24 21.66 -7.02 -3.87
N GLY A 25 20.65 -6.31 -3.36
CA GLY A 25 20.08 -5.16 -4.01
C GLY A 25 18.65 -5.40 -4.45
N LEU A 26 18.22 -4.69 -5.49
CA LEU A 26 16.85 -4.80 -5.99
C LEU A 26 16.70 -6.07 -6.80
N ALA A 27 15.64 -6.82 -6.50
CA ALA A 27 15.28 -8.00 -7.24
C ALA A 27 14.18 -7.69 -8.25
N GLU A 28 13.38 -8.68 -8.59
CA GLU A 28 12.34 -8.55 -9.59
C GLU A 28 11.32 -7.47 -9.25
N SER A 29 10.83 -6.83 -10.30
CA SER A 29 9.72 -5.92 -10.22
C SER A 29 8.46 -6.68 -10.62
N ILE A 30 7.45 -6.63 -9.78
CA ILE A 30 6.17 -7.29 -9.99
C ILE A 30 5.10 -6.21 -10.15
N PRO A 31 4.27 -6.29 -11.19
CA PRO A 31 3.17 -5.32 -11.30
C PRO A 31 2.14 -5.54 -10.22
N GLY A 32 1.55 -4.46 -9.74
CA GLY A 32 0.52 -4.50 -8.73
C GLY A 32 -0.39 -3.28 -8.84
N ASN A 33 -1.35 -3.23 -7.94
CA ASN A 33 -2.24 -2.08 -7.85
C ASN A 33 -2.35 -1.66 -6.39
N LEU A 34 -2.12 -0.39 -6.14
CA LEU A 34 -2.31 0.18 -4.81
C LEU A 34 -3.80 0.35 -4.59
N GLU A 35 -4.33 -0.36 -3.60
CA GLU A 35 -5.76 -0.41 -3.31
C GLU A 35 -6.17 0.50 -2.17
N GLU A 36 -5.32 0.60 -1.15
CA GLU A 36 -5.57 1.46 0.01
C GLU A 36 -4.25 2.06 0.48
N ILE A 37 -4.33 3.27 1.02
CA ILE A 37 -3.16 3.96 1.57
C ILE A 37 -3.52 4.68 2.86
N GLY A 38 -2.64 4.61 3.81
CA GLY A 38 -2.73 5.33 5.08
C GLY A 38 -1.36 5.78 5.54
N GLY A 39 -1.32 6.40 6.70
CA GLY A 39 -0.07 6.93 7.24
C GLY A 39 0.98 5.87 7.52
N ARG A 40 0.55 4.69 7.94
CA ARG A 40 1.46 3.63 8.38
C ARG A 40 1.44 2.38 7.50
N SER A 41 0.44 2.23 6.66
CA SER A 41 0.30 0.99 5.90
C SER A 41 -0.36 1.23 4.56
N ALA A 42 -0.14 0.28 3.67
CA ALA A 42 -0.75 0.26 2.36
C ALA A 42 -1.24 -1.15 2.06
N LEU A 43 -2.28 -1.24 1.24
CA LEU A 43 -2.78 -2.52 0.73
C LEU A 43 -2.51 -2.54 -0.76
N VAL A 44 -1.81 -3.57 -1.21
CA VAL A 44 -1.42 -3.70 -2.62
C VAL A 44 -1.90 -5.05 -3.14
N LEU A 45 -2.53 -5.03 -4.29
CA LEU A 45 -2.93 -6.24 -4.99
C LEU A 45 -1.78 -6.64 -5.91
N SER A 46 -1.33 -7.89 -5.79
CA SER A 46 -0.21 -8.43 -6.54
C SER A 46 -0.61 -9.73 -7.23
N GLU A 47 -0.01 -10.00 -8.37
CA GLU A 47 -0.24 -11.30 -9.03
C GLU A 47 0.63 -12.41 -8.45
N SER A 48 1.60 -12.08 -7.59
CA SER A 48 2.48 -13.05 -6.95
C SER A 48 2.52 -12.86 -5.44
N PRO A 49 2.64 -13.96 -4.67
CA PRO A 49 2.80 -13.83 -3.23
C PRO A 49 4.18 -13.34 -2.86
N LEU A 50 4.31 -12.76 -1.67
CA LEU A 50 5.59 -12.43 -1.07
C LEU A 50 5.62 -12.97 0.35
N PRO A 51 6.75 -13.52 0.79
CA PRO A 51 6.88 -13.97 2.17
C PRO A 51 6.70 -12.83 3.16
N LEU A 52 6.17 -13.15 4.32
CA LEU A 52 6.06 -12.16 5.41
C LEU A 52 7.45 -11.66 5.78
N GLY A 53 7.53 -10.37 6.06
CA GLY A 53 8.80 -9.74 6.38
C GLY A 53 9.61 -9.31 5.15
N SER A 54 9.13 -9.58 3.94
CA SER A 54 9.81 -9.13 2.73
C SER A 54 9.90 -7.62 2.70
N ARG A 55 11.10 -7.12 2.44
CA ARG A 55 11.31 -5.67 2.27
C ARG A 55 10.95 -5.31 0.84
N VAL A 56 10.12 -4.31 0.70
CA VAL A 56 9.59 -3.93 -0.61
C VAL A 56 9.67 -2.42 -0.83
N HIS A 57 9.84 -2.06 -2.09
CA HIS A 57 9.65 -0.70 -2.56
C HIS A 57 8.43 -0.71 -3.47
N ILE A 58 7.47 0.16 -3.20
CA ILE A 58 6.28 0.32 -4.03
C ILE A 58 6.47 1.60 -4.82
N ALA A 59 6.71 1.45 -6.11
CA ALA A 59 6.95 2.60 -6.98
C ALA A 59 5.62 3.11 -7.54
N CYS A 60 5.23 4.30 -7.10
CA CYS A 60 4.01 5.00 -7.48
C CYS A 60 4.39 6.22 -8.31
N ARG A 61 4.49 6.09 -9.61
CA ARG A 61 4.94 7.17 -10.49
C ARG A 61 6.32 7.68 -10.03
N SER A 62 6.42 8.94 -9.61
CA SER A 62 7.68 9.53 -9.14
C SER A 62 7.94 9.33 -7.66
N HIS A 63 7.05 8.64 -6.95
CA HIS A 63 7.16 8.42 -5.51
C HIS A 63 7.41 6.96 -5.20
N VAL A 64 8.17 6.70 -4.15
CA VAL A 64 8.47 5.33 -3.72
C VAL A 64 8.10 5.19 -2.25
N LEU A 65 7.23 4.21 -1.98
CA LEU A 65 6.89 3.83 -0.61
C LEU A 65 7.78 2.64 -0.24
N LYS A 66 8.44 2.71 0.89
CA LYS A 66 9.28 1.63 1.40
C LYS A 66 8.65 1.00 2.61
N GLY A 67 8.71 -0.31 2.70
CA GLY A 67 8.13 -1.00 3.84
C GLY A 67 8.39 -2.49 3.81
N SER A 68 7.62 -3.22 4.59
CA SER A 68 7.75 -4.67 4.67
C SER A 68 6.37 -5.32 4.67
N THR A 69 6.30 -6.53 4.11
CA THR A 69 5.07 -7.29 4.03
C THR A 69 4.72 -7.87 5.39
N THR A 70 3.57 -7.49 5.92
CA THR A 70 3.07 -8.00 7.20
C THR A 70 1.94 -9.01 7.03
N ARG A 71 1.34 -9.07 5.85
CA ARG A 71 0.25 -9.98 5.58
C ARG A 71 0.17 -10.25 4.08
N CYS A 72 -0.18 -11.50 3.73
CA CYS A 72 -0.37 -11.90 2.34
C CYS A 72 -1.57 -12.83 2.29
N GLU A 73 -2.64 -12.41 1.64
CA GLU A 73 -3.85 -13.20 1.52
C GLU A 73 -4.18 -13.45 0.06
N PHE A 74 -4.41 -14.70 -0.27
CA PHE A 74 -4.83 -15.08 -1.61
C PHE A 74 -6.34 -14.88 -1.77
N HIS A 75 -6.71 -14.22 -2.85
CA HIS A 75 -8.10 -14.10 -3.27
C HIS A 75 -8.26 -14.74 -4.64
N ARG A 76 -9.09 -15.74 -4.70
CA ARG A 76 -9.26 -16.62 -5.85
C ARG A 76 -9.42 -15.91 -7.21
N ALA A 77 -10.19 -14.85 -7.25
CA ALA A 77 -10.49 -14.14 -8.49
C ALA A 77 -9.53 -12.97 -8.79
N LEU A 78 -8.79 -12.49 -7.78
CA LEU A 78 -8.06 -11.24 -7.90
C LEU A 78 -6.54 -11.39 -7.79
N GLY A 79 -6.07 -12.31 -6.97
CA GLY A 79 -4.64 -12.48 -6.74
C GLY A 79 -4.29 -12.39 -5.26
N TYR A 80 -3.18 -11.76 -4.95
CA TYR A 80 -2.67 -11.68 -3.58
C TYR A 80 -2.78 -10.27 -3.04
N PHE A 81 -3.47 -10.12 -1.91
CA PHE A 81 -3.49 -8.85 -1.20
C PHE A 81 -2.34 -8.82 -0.22
N LEU A 82 -1.45 -7.86 -0.41
CA LEU A 82 -0.29 -7.66 0.44
C LEU A 82 -0.54 -6.46 1.34
N GLU A 83 -0.47 -6.66 2.65
CA GLU A 83 -0.42 -5.53 3.57
C GLU A 83 1.03 -5.16 3.79
N ILE A 84 1.33 -3.89 3.61
CA ILE A 84 2.67 -3.35 3.72
C ILE A 84 2.70 -2.38 4.89
N GLU A 85 3.54 -2.66 5.87
CA GLU A 85 3.83 -1.68 6.92
C GLU A 85 4.90 -0.74 6.38
N LEU A 86 4.57 0.55 6.34
CA LEU A 86 5.48 1.55 5.80
C LEU A 86 6.59 1.86 6.80
N ALA A 87 7.83 1.94 6.29
CA ALA A 87 8.96 2.36 7.10
C ALA A 87 8.75 3.79 7.60
N PRO A 88 9.34 4.17 8.75
CA PRO A 88 9.15 5.52 9.29
C PRO A 88 9.44 6.64 8.29
N ALA A 89 10.44 6.47 7.44
CA ALA A 89 10.79 7.46 6.42
C ALA A 89 9.80 7.50 5.26
N SER A 90 8.92 6.52 5.15
CA SER A 90 7.93 6.43 4.08
C SER A 90 6.49 6.60 4.57
N ARG A 91 6.32 7.18 5.75
CA ARG A 91 4.98 7.47 6.25
C ARG A 91 4.25 8.38 5.29
N TRP A 92 3.12 7.90 4.81
CA TRP A 92 2.36 8.63 3.81
C TRP A 92 1.51 9.71 4.44
N SER A 93 1.32 10.83 3.71
CA SER A 93 0.34 11.86 4.02
C SER A 93 -0.13 12.49 2.71
N ARG A 94 -1.29 13.13 2.75
CA ARG A 94 -1.82 13.84 1.58
C ARG A 94 -0.89 14.93 1.08
N ARG A 95 -0.08 15.48 1.96
CA ARG A 95 0.88 16.52 1.59
C ARG A 95 2.01 15.99 0.75
N TRP A 96 2.31 14.70 0.89
CA TRP A 96 3.39 14.09 0.12
C TRP A 96 2.93 13.86 -1.33
N PHE A 97 1.88 13.09 -1.51
CA PHE A 97 1.26 12.86 -2.81
C PHE A 97 -0.10 12.22 -2.64
N LEU A 98 -0.93 12.34 -3.69
CA LEU A 98 -2.21 11.63 -3.76
C LEU A 98 -2.11 10.56 -4.83
N PRO A 99 -2.40 9.29 -4.48
CA PRO A 99 -2.50 8.25 -5.50
C PRO A 99 -3.71 8.50 -6.40
N GLN A 100 -3.70 7.84 -7.56
CA GLN A 100 -4.81 7.96 -8.50
C GLN A 100 -6.09 7.38 -7.91
N HIS A 101 -7.20 7.95 -8.29
CA HIS A 101 -8.54 7.53 -7.83
C HIS A 101 -8.66 7.53 -6.31
N PHE A 102 -8.02 8.50 -5.68
CA PHE A 102 -8.05 8.64 -4.23
C PHE A 102 -9.46 8.97 -3.76
N LEU A 103 -9.97 8.16 -2.82
CA LEU A 103 -11.28 8.38 -2.21
C LEU A 103 -11.10 8.31 -0.70
N PRO A 104 -11.12 9.45 0.00
CA PRO A 104 -11.03 9.45 1.45
C PRO A 104 -12.18 8.65 2.05
N ARG A 105 -11.85 7.69 2.89
CA ARG A 105 -12.84 6.83 3.53
C ARG A 105 -13.88 7.63 4.29
N ARG A 106 -13.44 8.66 4.96
CA ARG A 106 -14.32 9.52 5.74
C ARG A 106 -15.35 10.24 4.86
N GLU A 107 -14.93 10.79 3.75
CA GLU A 107 -15.82 11.48 2.81
C GLU A 107 -16.81 10.51 2.19
N PHE A 108 -16.34 9.31 1.87
CA PHE A 108 -17.21 8.27 1.32
C PHE A 108 -18.30 7.89 2.33
N GLN A 109 -17.97 7.74 3.60
CA GLN A 109 -18.93 7.41 4.63
C GLN A 109 -19.98 8.51 4.80
N LEU A 110 -19.56 9.77 4.71
CA LEU A 110 -20.50 10.89 4.76
C LEU A 110 -21.47 10.87 3.59
N MET A 111 -20.99 10.54 2.41
CA MET A 111 -21.83 10.41 1.23
C MET A 111 -22.87 9.30 1.40
N LEU A 112 -22.49 8.18 1.98
CA LEU A 112 -23.42 7.08 2.23
C LEU A 112 -24.45 7.42 3.30
N SER A 113 -24.13 8.31 4.20
CA SER A 113 -25.01 8.73 5.31
C SER A 113 -25.99 9.81 4.92
N ALA A 114 -25.81 10.44 3.79
CA ALA A 114 -26.61 11.58 3.36
C ALA A 114 -28.03 11.18 2.90
#